data_4a82ba3d7eb3bf5711582f67f67954c5
#
_entry.id   4a82ba3d7eb3bf5711582f67f67954c5
#
_cell.length_a   1.000
_cell.length_b   1.000
_cell.length_c   1.000
_cell.angle_alpha   90.00
_cell.angle_beta   90.00
_cell.angle_gamma   90.00
#
_symmetry.space_group_name_H-M   'P 1'
#
loop_
_entity.id
_entity.type
_entity.pdbx_description
1 polymer ?
#
loop_
_entity_poly.entity_id
_entity_poly.type
_entity_poly.pdbx_seq_one_letter_code
_entity_poly.pdbx_strand_id
1 'polypeptide(L)'
;IKPSPTLAVTNKAAELKAAGKNVIGLGAGEPDFDTPQHIKDAAIAAINNGFTKYTAVDGTPSLKKAIIAKFKRDNHLDYAANQILVSCGGKQSFFNLALALLNKGDEVIIPAPFWVSYPDMVIIAEGVPVIVKCGEEQRFKITPAQLEAAITDKTRLVVLNSPSNPTGMIYTKAELEALAEVLRKYPEVYIASDDMYEPIRWDDEFYNIATVAPDLYDRTIVLNGVSKAYAMTGWRIGYAAGPAKLIGAMKKIQSQSTSNPTSISQVAAEAALNGSQDVLKPMIEAFKRRHDL
;
A
#
# COMPACT_ATOMS: atom_id res chain seq x y z
N ILE A 1 10.00 -19.29 -4.79
CA ILE A 1 10.08 -18.02 -4.03
C ILE A 1 11.54 -17.71 -3.80
N LYS A 2 11.97 -16.49 -4.12
CA LYS A 2 13.34 -16.04 -3.92
C LYS A 2 13.43 -15.20 -2.64
N PRO A 3 14.61 -15.18 -1.94
CA PRO A 3 14.82 -14.23 -0.85
C PRO A 3 14.62 -12.79 -1.33
N SER A 4 14.08 -11.91 -0.45
CA SER A 4 13.87 -10.51 -0.81
C SER A 4 15.20 -9.83 -1.21
N PRO A 5 15.32 -9.30 -2.42
CA PRO A 5 16.53 -8.60 -2.86
C PRO A 5 16.84 -7.39 -1.97
N THR A 6 15.84 -6.68 -1.50
CA THR A 6 15.98 -5.53 -0.58
C THR A 6 16.63 -5.94 0.73
N LEU A 7 16.19 -7.06 1.33
CA LEU A 7 16.80 -7.56 2.58
C LEU A 7 18.25 -8.01 2.35
N ALA A 8 18.54 -8.66 1.22
CA ALA A 8 19.89 -9.09 0.89
C ALA A 8 20.85 -7.90 0.78
N VAL A 9 20.45 -6.82 0.09
CA VAL A 9 21.25 -5.59 -0.02
C VAL A 9 21.43 -4.90 1.33
N THR A 10 20.35 -4.81 2.13
CA THR A 10 20.41 -4.19 3.47
C THR A 10 21.35 -4.96 4.40
N ASN A 11 21.25 -6.30 4.42
CA ASN A 11 22.13 -7.15 5.23
C ASN A 11 23.58 -7.00 4.79
N LYS A 12 23.85 -6.97 3.47
CA LYS A 12 25.20 -6.79 2.95
C LYS A 12 25.81 -5.44 3.34
N ALA A 13 25.02 -4.37 3.29
CA ALA A 13 25.44 -3.05 3.75
C ALA A 13 25.78 -3.05 5.24
N ALA A 14 24.95 -3.71 6.07
CA ALA A 14 25.19 -3.85 7.51
C ALA A 14 26.49 -4.63 7.82
N GLU A 15 26.71 -5.77 7.14
CA GLU A 15 27.98 -6.55 7.26
C GLU A 15 29.21 -5.70 6.94
N LEU A 16 29.16 -4.94 5.83
CA LEU A 16 30.27 -4.11 5.41
C LEU A 16 30.54 -2.96 6.40
N LYS A 17 29.49 -2.34 6.95
CA LYS A 17 29.61 -1.33 8.02
C LYS A 17 30.24 -1.93 9.28
N ALA A 18 29.78 -3.12 9.69
CA ALA A 18 30.35 -3.83 10.85
C ALA A 18 31.83 -4.19 10.65
N ALA A 19 32.26 -4.42 9.40
CA ALA A 19 33.65 -4.62 9.02
C ALA A 19 34.46 -3.31 8.91
N GLY A 20 33.94 -2.17 9.37
CA GLY A 20 34.63 -0.88 9.37
C GLY A 20 34.65 -0.15 8.03
N LYS A 21 33.92 -0.61 7.01
CA LYS A 21 33.88 0.06 5.72
C LYS A 21 32.89 1.23 5.74
N ASN A 22 33.27 2.35 5.12
CA ASN A 22 32.37 3.48 4.93
C ASN A 22 31.39 3.15 3.79
N VAL A 23 30.17 2.75 4.16
CA VAL A 23 29.10 2.34 3.21
C VAL A 23 27.92 3.25 3.35
N ILE A 24 27.49 3.87 2.24
CA ILE A 24 26.23 4.59 2.14
C ILE A 24 25.17 3.58 1.67
N GLY A 25 24.18 3.28 2.55
CA GLY A 25 23.11 2.33 2.24
C GLY A 25 21.95 3.03 1.57
N LEU A 26 21.64 2.66 0.32
CA LEU A 26 20.47 3.11 -0.44
C LEU A 26 19.46 1.97 -0.69
N GLY A 27 19.59 0.86 0.05
CA GLY A 27 18.79 -0.34 -0.18
C GLY A 27 17.45 -0.35 0.55
N ALA A 28 17.33 0.33 1.70
CA ALA A 28 16.10 0.40 2.48
C ALA A 28 15.32 1.68 2.11
N GLY A 29 14.11 1.49 1.61
CA GLY A 29 13.21 2.59 1.29
C GLY A 29 12.38 3.01 2.51
N GLU A 30 13.00 3.70 3.47
CA GLU A 30 12.29 4.24 4.63
C GLU A 30 12.63 5.72 4.86
N PRO A 31 11.66 6.52 5.38
CA PRO A 31 11.95 7.88 5.81
C PRO A 31 13.02 7.89 6.90
N ASP A 32 14.00 8.78 6.78
CA ASP A 32 15.05 9.00 7.78
C ASP A 32 14.64 10.00 8.87
N PHE A 33 13.35 10.21 9.01
CA PHE A 33 12.71 11.04 10.03
C PHE A 33 12.16 10.16 11.15
N ASP A 34 12.15 10.70 12.35
CA ASP A 34 11.44 10.09 13.47
C ASP A 34 9.92 10.17 13.26
N THR A 35 9.20 9.19 13.78
CA THR A 35 7.74 9.28 13.94
C THR A 35 7.38 10.56 14.71
N PRO A 36 6.42 11.39 14.25
CA PRO A 36 6.01 12.62 14.94
C PRO A 36 5.67 12.42 16.41
N GLN A 37 6.02 13.40 17.24
CA GLN A 37 5.98 13.24 18.70
C GLN A 37 4.58 12.89 19.24
N HIS A 38 3.52 13.56 18.77
CA HIS A 38 2.14 13.26 19.21
C HIS A 38 1.72 11.81 18.96
N ILE A 39 2.26 11.18 17.93
CA ILE A 39 2.01 9.76 17.59
C ILE A 39 2.73 8.86 18.61
N LYS A 40 3.99 9.18 18.94
CA LYS A 40 4.76 8.48 19.97
C LYS A 40 4.10 8.61 21.33
N ASP A 41 3.64 9.80 21.68
CA ASP A 41 2.97 10.06 22.97
C ASP A 41 1.67 9.26 23.10
N ALA A 42 0.89 9.14 22.04
CA ALA A 42 -0.32 8.31 22.03
C ALA A 42 -0.01 6.83 22.30
N ALA A 43 1.06 6.30 21.70
CA ALA A 43 1.50 4.93 21.97
C ALA A 43 2.01 4.72 23.39
N ILE A 44 2.79 5.68 23.93
CA ILE A 44 3.28 5.66 25.31
C ILE A 44 2.10 5.67 26.29
N ALA A 45 1.12 6.53 26.04
CA ALA A 45 -0.11 6.57 26.85
C ALA A 45 -0.88 5.24 26.78
N ALA A 46 -0.98 4.62 25.61
CA ALA A 46 -1.62 3.32 25.44
C ALA A 46 -0.92 2.22 26.27
N ILE A 47 0.43 2.22 26.29
CA ILE A 47 1.23 1.29 27.10
C ILE A 47 0.94 1.53 28.59
N ASN A 48 1.01 2.77 29.05
CA ASN A 48 0.80 3.13 30.46
C ASN A 48 -0.63 2.82 30.95
N ASN A 49 -1.61 2.91 30.04
CA ASN A 49 -3.01 2.57 30.31
C ASN A 49 -3.31 1.07 30.17
N GLY A 50 -2.32 0.23 29.91
CA GLY A 50 -2.48 -1.23 29.81
C GLY A 50 -3.20 -1.69 28.53
N PHE A 51 -3.19 -0.91 27.44
CA PHE A 51 -3.79 -1.31 26.15
C PHE A 51 -2.88 -2.30 25.41
N THR A 52 -2.65 -3.46 26.01
CA THR A 52 -1.67 -4.47 25.57
C THR A 52 -2.28 -5.85 25.31
N LYS A 53 -3.60 -5.93 25.15
CA LYS A 53 -4.33 -7.17 24.94
C LYS A 53 -4.76 -7.31 23.46
N TYR A 54 -5.33 -8.47 23.13
CA TYR A 54 -5.92 -8.71 21.81
C TYR A 54 -6.99 -7.66 21.47
N THR A 55 -7.02 -7.29 20.20
CA THR A 55 -8.08 -6.46 19.61
C THR A 55 -8.87 -7.28 18.57
N ALA A 56 -9.83 -6.67 17.92
CA ALA A 56 -10.44 -7.27 16.74
C ALA A 56 -9.40 -7.53 15.64
N VAL A 57 -9.51 -8.65 14.94
CA VAL A 57 -8.58 -9.07 13.89
C VAL A 57 -8.42 -8.01 12.80
N ASP A 58 -9.52 -7.35 12.43
CA ASP A 58 -9.58 -6.34 11.38
C ASP A 58 -9.29 -4.92 11.88
N GLY A 59 -8.78 -4.78 13.10
CA GLY A 59 -8.43 -3.50 13.73
C GLY A 59 -9.47 -3.00 14.72
N THR A 60 -9.05 -2.07 15.58
CA THR A 60 -9.95 -1.43 16.55
C THR A 60 -11.04 -0.61 15.85
N PRO A 61 -12.25 -0.53 16.43
CA PRO A 61 -13.31 0.30 15.85
C PRO A 61 -12.91 1.77 15.69
N SER A 62 -12.13 2.31 16.63
CA SER A 62 -11.66 3.69 16.60
C SER A 62 -10.68 3.94 15.44
N LEU A 63 -9.71 3.05 15.21
CA LEU A 63 -8.78 3.15 14.07
C LEU A 63 -9.53 2.99 12.74
N LYS A 64 -10.47 2.05 12.64
CA LYS A 64 -11.28 1.91 11.43
C LYS A 64 -12.08 3.17 11.12
N LYS A 65 -12.64 3.83 12.15
CA LYS A 65 -13.31 5.12 12.00
C LYS A 65 -12.35 6.20 11.50
N ALA A 66 -11.13 6.26 12.02
CA ALA A 66 -10.09 7.20 11.56
C ALA A 66 -9.70 6.95 10.09
N ILE A 67 -9.57 5.67 9.68
CA ILE A 67 -9.30 5.29 8.28
C ILE A 67 -10.45 5.71 7.36
N ILE A 68 -11.70 5.48 7.75
CA ILE A 68 -12.89 5.89 6.99
C ILE A 68 -12.89 7.43 6.84
N ALA A 69 -12.65 8.16 7.94
CA ALA A 69 -12.57 9.62 7.90
C ALA A 69 -11.45 10.12 6.97
N LYS A 70 -10.29 9.44 6.98
CA LYS A 70 -9.17 9.72 6.06
C LYS A 70 -9.59 9.54 4.60
N PHE A 71 -10.20 8.42 4.25
CA PHE A 71 -10.63 8.17 2.87
C PHE A 71 -11.67 9.19 2.39
N LYS A 72 -12.58 9.58 3.27
CA LYS A 72 -13.56 10.62 2.95
C LYS A 72 -12.92 11.99 2.75
N ARG A 73 -12.01 12.39 3.65
CA ARG A 73 -11.32 13.69 3.63
C ARG A 73 -10.38 13.83 2.42
N ASP A 74 -9.56 12.80 2.17
CA ASP A 74 -8.42 12.90 1.24
C ASP A 74 -8.75 12.35 -0.15
N ASN A 75 -9.64 11.37 -0.25
CA ASN A 75 -9.91 10.64 -1.50
C ASN A 75 -11.37 10.75 -1.97
N HIS A 76 -12.26 11.39 -1.20
CA HIS A 76 -13.71 11.45 -1.48
C HIS A 76 -14.35 10.06 -1.66
N LEU A 77 -13.81 9.05 -0.95
CA LEU A 77 -14.32 7.68 -0.93
C LEU A 77 -15.03 7.41 0.39
N ASP A 78 -16.25 6.90 0.30
CA ASP A 78 -17.05 6.50 1.46
C ASP A 78 -16.98 4.97 1.64
N TYR A 79 -16.54 4.53 2.82
CA TYR A 79 -16.47 3.11 3.18
C TYR A 79 -17.23 2.85 4.47
N ALA A 80 -17.87 1.68 4.56
CA ALA A 80 -18.42 1.15 5.81
C ALA A 80 -17.34 0.41 6.62
N ALA A 81 -17.55 0.23 7.92
CA ALA A 81 -16.59 -0.43 8.79
C ALA A 81 -16.24 -1.88 8.38
N ASN A 82 -17.16 -2.61 7.75
CA ASN A 82 -16.93 -3.96 7.23
C ASN A 82 -16.16 -3.98 5.89
N GLN A 83 -15.87 -2.82 5.33
CA GLN A 83 -15.07 -2.62 4.13
C GLN A 83 -13.60 -2.24 4.46
N ILE A 84 -13.21 -2.23 5.73
CA ILE A 84 -11.86 -1.88 6.19
C ILE A 84 -11.21 -3.08 6.87
N LEU A 85 -9.95 -3.35 6.52
CA LEU A 85 -9.08 -4.32 7.18
C LEU A 85 -7.75 -3.64 7.54
N VAL A 86 -7.43 -3.61 8.81
CA VAL A 86 -6.10 -3.19 9.30
C VAL A 86 -5.19 -4.41 9.38
N SER A 87 -3.97 -4.30 8.86
CA SER A 87 -3.00 -5.39 8.74
C SER A 87 -1.62 -4.99 9.28
N CYS A 88 -0.72 -5.96 9.47
CA CYS A 88 0.66 -5.74 9.91
C CYS A 88 1.53 -5.13 8.80
N GLY A 89 1.19 -3.91 8.37
CA GLY A 89 1.76 -3.18 7.25
C GLY A 89 1.07 -3.47 5.91
N GLY A 90 1.23 -2.58 4.94
CA GLY A 90 0.63 -2.70 3.61
C GLY A 90 1.03 -3.99 2.87
N LYS A 91 2.22 -4.53 3.16
CA LYS A 91 2.63 -5.83 2.61
C LYS A 91 1.66 -6.95 2.97
N GLN A 92 1.21 -7.02 4.23
CA GLN A 92 0.23 -8.03 4.63
C GLN A 92 -1.13 -7.77 3.99
N SER A 93 -1.52 -6.51 3.78
CA SER A 93 -2.78 -6.20 3.10
C SER A 93 -2.80 -6.79 1.68
N PHE A 94 -1.72 -6.61 0.90
CA PHE A 94 -1.62 -7.22 -0.43
C PHE A 94 -1.51 -8.75 -0.37
N PHE A 95 -0.75 -9.29 0.58
CA PHE A 95 -0.61 -10.73 0.78
C PHE A 95 -1.97 -11.39 1.06
N ASN A 96 -2.76 -10.80 1.97
CA ASN A 96 -4.11 -11.28 2.27
C ASN A 96 -5.04 -11.17 1.06
N LEU A 97 -4.91 -10.09 0.26
CA LEU A 97 -5.68 -9.91 -0.98
C LEU A 97 -5.36 -11.03 -1.99
N ALA A 98 -4.09 -11.29 -2.24
CA ALA A 98 -3.67 -12.33 -3.17
C ALA A 98 -4.20 -13.71 -2.75
N LEU A 99 -4.06 -14.08 -1.47
CA LEU A 99 -4.57 -15.35 -0.94
C LEU A 99 -6.10 -15.45 -0.93
N ALA A 100 -6.81 -14.31 -0.79
CA ALA A 100 -8.28 -14.29 -0.75
C ALA A 100 -8.92 -14.34 -2.13
N LEU A 101 -8.23 -13.83 -3.16
CA LEU A 101 -8.77 -13.63 -4.49
C LEU A 101 -8.34 -14.70 -5.48
N LEU A 102 -7.08 -15.15 -5.41
CA LEU A 102 -6.46 -15.97 -6.45
C LEU A 102 -6.64 -17.46 -6.18
N ASN A 103 -6.86 -18.19 -7.26
CA ASN A 103 -6.75 -19.63 -7.35
C ASN A 103 -5.53 -20.00 -8.20
N LYS A 104 -5.16 -21.27 -8.19
CA LYS A 104 -4.04 -21.78 -8.99
C LYS A 104 -4.21 -21.44 -10.46
N GLY A 105 -3.24 -20.71 -11.01
CA GLY A 105 -3.18 -20.32 -12.42
C GLY A 105 -3.92 -19.02 -12.75
N ASP A 106 -4.59 -18.38 -11.80
CA ASP A 106 -5.14 -17.03 -11.98
C ASP A 106 -4.00 -16.02 -12.22
N GLU A 107 -4.21 -15.11 -13.17
CA GLU A 107 -3.20 -14.14 -13.58
C GLU A 107 -3.37 -12.80 -12.90
N VAL A 108 -2.23 -12.19 -12.55
CA VAL A 108 -2.14 -10.85 -11.98
C VAL A 108 -1.26 -9.98 -12.85
N ILE A 109 -1.81 -8.92 -13.44
CA ILE A 109 -1.06 -7.96 -14.24
C ILE A 109 -0.30 -7.01 -13.32
N ILE A 110 1.02 -6.94 -13.52
CA ILE A 110 1.94 -6.11 -12.73
C ILE A 110 2.77 -5.25 -13.68
N PRO A 111 2.47 -3.94 -13.79
CA PRO A 111 3.30 -3.01 -14.57
C PRO A 111 4.71 -2.91 -13.98
N ALA A 112 5.73 -3.01 -14.82
CA ALA A 112 7.14 -2.91 -14.42
C ALA A 112 7.74 -1.59 -14.93
N PRO A 113 8.59 -0.92 -14.11
CA PRO A 113 9.15 -1.33 -12.81
C PRO A 113 8.10 -1.39 -11.69
N PHE A 114 8.26 -2.33 -10.74
CA PHE A 114 7.29 -2.59 -9.67
C PHE A 114 8.00 -2.81 -8.32
N TRP A 115 7.23 -2.70 -7.24
CA TRP A 115 7.72 -3.13 -5.93
C TRP A 115 7.98 -4.63 -5.92
N VAL A 116 9.22 -4.99 -5.61
CA VAL A 116 9.78 -6.34 -5.75
C VAL A 116 8.97 -7.47 -5.09
N SER A 117 8.07 -7.16 -4.17
CA SER A 117 7.30 -8.17 -3.45
C SER A 117 6.02 -8.62 -4.15
N TYR A 118 5.48 -7.87 -5.12
CA TYR A 118 4.23 -8.24 -5.78
C TYR A 118 4.30 -9.63 -6.46
N PRO A 119 5.29 -9.92 -7.32
CA PRO A 119 5.32 -11.20 -8.00
C PRO A 119 5.44 -12.40 -7.04
N ASP A 120 6.28 -12.29 -6.01
CA ASP A 120 6.46 -13.37 -5.04
C ASP A 120 5.18 -13.64 -4.23
N MET A 121 4.44 -12.61 -3.85
CA MET A 121 3.16 -12.78 -3.14
C MET A 121 2.09 -13.41 -4.04
N VAL A 122 2.08 -13.09 -5.34
CA VAL A 122 1.21 -13.74 -6.32
C VAL A 122 1.55 -15.22 -6.46
N ILE A 123 2.85 -15.56 -6.56
CA ILE A 123 3.33 -16.95 -6.65
C ILE A 123 2.99 -17.74 -5.37
N ILE A 124 3.10 -17.14 -4.18
CA ILE A 124 2.69 -17.77 -2.91
C ILE A 124 1.21 -18.12 -2.92
N ALA A 125 0.38 -17.26 -3.54
CA ALA A 125 -1.05 -17.51 -3.71
C ALA A 125 -1.39 -18.44 -4.90
N GLU A 126 -0.38 -19.14 -5.46
CA GLU A 126 -0.49 -20.04 -6.62
C GLU A 126 -0.93 -19.33 -7.92
N GLY A 127 -0.96 -18.00 -7.94
CA GLY A 127 -1.23 -17.19 -9.12
C GLY A 127 -0.01 -17.04 -10.04
N VAL A 128 -0.25 -16.48 -11.21
CA VAL A 128 0.76 -16.24 -12.26
C VAL A 128 0.97 -14.72 -12.41
N PRO A 129 2.14 -14.17 -12.07
CA PRO A 129 2.43 -12.77 -12.32
C PRO A 129 2.66 -12.51 -13.81
N VAL A 130 1.83 -11.67 -14.42
CA VAL A 130 1.95 -11.19 -15.81
C VAL A 130 2.64 -9.84 -15.80
N ILE A 131 3.92 -9.82 -16.13
CA ILE A 131 4.75 -8.61 -16.05
C ILE A 131 4.65 -7.84 -17.36
N VAL A 132 4.14 -6.60 -17.29
CA VAL A 132 4.05 -5.69 -18.43
C VAL A 132 5.16 -4.65 -18.33
N LYS A 133 6.10 -4.66 -19.27
CA LYS A 133 7.20 -3.68 -19.31
C LYS A 133 6.68 -2.31 -19.71
N CYS A 134 6.92 -1.32 -18.87
CA CYS A 134 6.59 0.08 -19.10
C CYS A 134 7.90 0.88 -19.18
N GLY A 135 8.26 1.35 -20.36
CA GLY A 135 9.53 2.04 -20.60
C GLY A 135 9.52 3.50 -20.15
N GLU A 136 10.68 4.12 -20.27
CA GLU A 136 10.86 5.52 -19.92
C GLU A 136 10.03 6.46 -20.81
N GLU A 137 9.87 6.11 -22.08
CA GLU A 137 9.08 6.86 -23.07
C GLU A 137 7.62 7.06 -22.66
N GLN A 138 7.07 6.16 -21.84
CA GLN A 138 5.73 6.24 -21.24
C GLN A 138 5.77 6.59 -19.74
N ARG A 139 6.90 7.12 -19.28
CA ARG A 139 7.12 7.48 -17.87
C ARG A 139 6.87 6.31 -16.91
N PHE A 140 7.26 5.10 -17.30
CA PHE A 140 7.12 3.87 -16.52
C PHE A 140 5.69 3.52 -16.09
N LYS A 141 4.67 4.03 -16.80
CA LYS A 141 3.25 3.78 -16.53
C LYS A 141 2.64 2.89 -17.62
N ILE A 142 1.76 1.96 -17.23
CA ILE A 142 1.08 1.10 -18.21
C ILE A 142 0.13 1.94 -19.08
N THR A 143 0.12 1.67 -20.39
CA THR A 143 -0.83 2.30 -21.31
C THR A 143 -2.11 1.46 -21.43
N PRO A 144 -3.25 2.06 -21.85
CA PRO A 144 -4.49 1.31 -22.11
C PRO A 144 -4.29 0.15 -23.09
N ALA A 145 -3.54 0.35 -24.17
CA ALA A 145 -3.26 -0.69 -25.16
C ALA A 145 -2.46 -1.86 -24.57
N GLN A 146 -1.47 -1.59 -23.73
CA GLN A 146 -0.70 -2.63 -23.03
C GLN A 146 -1.56 -3.38 -22.02
N LEU A 147 -2.41 -2.67 -21.27
CA LEU A 147 -3.33 -3.28 -20.32
C LEU A 147 -4.30 -4.22 -21.06
N GLU A 148 -4.94 -3.75 -22.11
CA GLU A 148 -5.89 -4.54 -22.90
C GLU A 148 -5.23 -5.79 -23.50
N ALA A 149 -4.02 -5.64 -24.05
CA ALA A 149 -3.26 -6.75 -24.61
C ALA A 149 -2.79 -7.80 -23.58
N ALA A 150 -2.67 -7.40 -22.31
CA ALA A 150 -2.23 -8.29 -21.22
C ALA A 150 -3.39 -9.04 -20.55
N ILE A 151 -4.64 -8.60 -20.71
CA ILE A 151 -5.81 -9.24 -20.11
C ILE A 151 -6.17 -10.51 -20.88
N THR A 152 -6.35 -11.61 -20.14
CA THR A 152 -6.84 -12.90 -20.64
C THR A 152 -8.07 -13.34 -19.82
N ASP A 153 -8.66 -14.46 -20.18
CA ASP A 153 -9.74 -15.11 -19.41
C ASP A 153 -9.32 -15.56 -18.01
N LYS A 154 -8.01 -15.67 -17.76
CA LYS A 154 -7.42 -16.01 -16.46
C LYS A 154 -7.09 -14.82 -15.60
N THR A 155 -7.11 -13.61 -16.15
CA THR A 155 -6.78 -12.40 -15.40
C THR A 155 -7.82 -12.13 -14.31
N ARG A 156 -7.35 -11.97 -13.05
CA ARG A 156 -8.21 -11.69 -11.90
C ARG A 156 -7.87 -10.39 -11.20
N LEU A 157 -6.64 -9.90 -11.36
CA LEU A 157 -6.18 -8.70 -10.67
C LEU A 157 -5.25 -7.88 -11.55
N VAL A 158 -5.38 -6.57 -11.52
CA VAL A 158 -4.37 -5.62 -11.97
C VAL A 158 -3.86 -4.80 -10.80
N VAL A 159 -2.55 -4.56 -10.73
CA VAL A 159 -1.92 -3.74 -9.69
C VAL A 159 -1.60 -2.37 -10.27
N LEU A 160 -2.13 -1.31 -9.66
CA LEU A 160 -1.80 0.08 -9.95
C LEU A 160 -1.16 0.67 -8.69
N ASN A 161 0.12 1.00 -8.75
CA ASN A 161 0.84 1.64 -7.64
C ASN A 161 1.17 3.09 -8.02
N SER A 162 0.55 4.03 -7.31
CA SER A 162 0.68 5.47 -7.57
C SER A 162 0.61 6.26 -6.26
N PRO A 163 1.61 7.08 -5.94
CA PRO A 163 2.94 7.16 -6.55
C PRO A 163 3.68 5.83 -6.50
N SER A 164 4.42 5.50 -7.56
CA SER A 164 5.00 4.17 -7.75
C SER A 164 6.29 3.95 -6.95
N ASN A 165 6.47 2.75 -6.45
CA ASN A 165 7.76 2.22 -6.04
C ASN A 165 8.25 1.25 -7.14
N PRO A 166 9.41 1.52 -7.83
CA PRO A 166 10.49 2.42 -7.40
C PRO A 166 10.52 3.80 -8.08
N THR A 167 9.68 4.08 -9.07
CA THR A 167 9.88 5.19 -10.02
C THR A 167 9.43 6.56 -9.52
N GLY A 168 8.57 6.61 -8.50
CA GLY A 168 7.93 7.84 -8.03
C GLY A 168 6.86 8.41 -8.97
N MET A 169 6.62 7.79 -10.13
CA MET A 169 5.65 8.28 -11.11
C MET A 169 4.22 8.21 -10.59
N ILE A 170 3.44 9.22 -10.93
CA ILE A 170 2.02 9.37 -10.55
C ILE A 170 1.17 9.30 -11.81
N TYR A 171 0.06 8.56 -11.77
CA TYR A 171 -0.94 8.57 -12.83
C TYR A 171 -1.78 9.85 -12.75
N THR A 172 -1.93 10.53 -13.88
CA THR A 172 -2.87 11.64 -14.02
C THR A 172 -4.31 11.13 -14.04
N LYS A 173 -5.26 12.05 -13.82
CA LYS A 173 -6.70 11.73 -13.94
C LYS A 173 -7.03 11.14 -15.32
N ALA A 174 -6.56 11.76 -16.39
CA ALA A 174 -6.82 11.30 -17.75
C ALA A 174 -6.23 9.91 -18.05
N GLU A 175 -5.05 9.59 -17.51
CA GLU A 175 -4.46 8.26 -17.64
C GLU A 175 -5.30 7.21 -16.91
N LEU A 176 -5.77 7.50 -15.69
CA LEU A 176 -6.65 6.59 -14.95
C LEU A 176 -8.00 6.42 -15.64
N GLU A 177 -8.59 7.49 -16.19
CA GLU A 177 -9.82 7.42 -16.99
C GLU A 177 -9.64 6.49 -18.20
N ALA A 178 -8.52 6.62 -18.92
CA ALA A 178 -8.22 5.78 -20.06
C ALA A 178 -8.01 4.29 -19.69
N LEU A 179 -7.37 4.01 -18.54
CA LEU A 179 -7.27 2.64 -18.02
C LEU A 179 -8.64 2.10 -17.57
N ALA A 180 -9.49 2.95 -16.97
CA ALA A 180 -10.83 2.58 -16.57
C ALA A 180 -11.70 2.16 -17.77
N GLU A 181 -11.58 2.84 -18.93
CA GLU A 181 -12.29 2.44 -20.17
C GLU A 181 -11.94 1.01 -20.59
N VAL A 182 -10.67 0.61 -20.45
CA VAL A 182 -10.27 -0.79 -20.71
C VAL A 182 -10.89 -1.72 -19.68
N LEU A 183 -10.75 -1.40 -18.40
CA LEU A 183 -11.21 -2.26 -17.30
C LEU A 183 -12.73 -2.48 -17.32
N ARG A 184 -13.52 -1.53 -17.80
CA ARG A 184 -14.99 -1.69 -17.98
C ARG A 184 -15.37 -2.85 -18.87
N LYS A 185 -14.53 -3.19 -19.84
CA LYS A 185 -14.75 -4.33 -20.75
C LYS A 185 -14.54 -5.70 -20.07
N TYR A 186 -13.88 -5.70 -18.89
CA TYR A 186 -13.47 -6.91 -18.17
C TYR A 186 -13.98 -6.91 -16.72
N PRO A 187 -15.28 -7.15 -16.50
CA PRO A 187 -15.90 -6.99 -15.17
C PRO A 187 -15.37 -7.96 -14.11
N GLU A 188 -14.77 -9.08 -14.50
CA GLU A 188 -14.18 -10.08 -13.59
C GLU A 188 -12.81 -9.68 -13.04
N VAL A 189 -12.18 -8.63 -13.59
CA VAL A 189 -10.85 -8.18 -13.17
C VAL A 189 -10.99 -7.20 -12.03
N TYR A 190 -10.41 -7.54 -10.87
CA TYR A 190 -10.27 -6.66 -9.72
C TYR A 190 -9.10 -5.71 -9.88
N ILE A 191 -9.09 -4.64 -9.10
CA ILE A 191 -8.06 -3.60 -9.13
C ILE A 191 -7.47 -3.45 -7.73
N ALA A 192 -6.17 -3.65 -7.59
CA ALA A 192 -5.42 -3.26 -6.41
C ALA A 192 -4.82 -1.86 -6.65
N SER A 193 -5.38 -0.84 -6.02
CA SER A 193 -4.82 0.51 -6.01
C SER A 193 -3.91 0.65 -4.80
N ASP A 194 -2.59 0.58 -5.00
CA ASP A 194 -1.61 0.75 -3.92
C ASP A 194 -1.19 2.21 -3.82
N ASP A 195 -1.82 2.89 -2.86
CA ASP A 195 -1.71 4.33 -2.64
C ASP A 195 -0.77 4.67 -1.46
N MET A 196 0.14 3.75 -1.11
CA MET A 196 1.03 3.85 0.07
C MET A 196 1.81 5.16 0.15
N TYR A 197 2.11 5.77 -0.99
CA TYR A 197 2.90 7.00 -1.08
C TYR A 197 2.04 8.25 -1.39
N GLU A 198 0.73 8.14 -1.37
CA GLU A 198 -0.22 9.21 -1.68
C GLU A 198 0.14 10.60 -1.11
N PRO A 199 0.52 10.74 0.19
CA PRO A 199 0.88 12.05 0.73
C PRO A 199 2.28 12.54 0.35
N ILE A 200 3.16 11.65 -0.17
CA ILE A 200 4.56 11.99 -0.50
C ILE A 200 4.63 12.42 -1.96
N ARG A 201 4.24 13.64 -2.20
CA ARG A 201 4.25 14.30 -3.51
C ARG A 201 4.41 15.80 -3.35
N TRP A 202 4.83 16.49 -4.38
CA TRP A 202 5.03 17.94 -4.34
C TRP A 202 4.53 18.70 -5.58
N ASP A 203 4.57 18.12 -6.75
CA ASP A 203 4.26 18.81 -8.00
C ASP A 203 2.98 18.31 -8.68
N ASP A 204 2.56 17.05 -8.43
CA ASP A 204 1.42 16.44 -9.08
C ASP A 204 0.23 16.27 -8.10
N GLU A 205 -0.99 16.36 -8.63
CA GLU A 205 -2.19 15.94 -7.90
C GLU A 205 -2.29 14.41 -7.86
N PHE A 206 -2.75 13.90 -6.74
CA PHE A 206 -3.03 12.48 -6.57
C PHE A 206 -4.49 12.18 -6.91
N TYR A 207 -4.67 11.11 -7.68
CA TYR A 207 -5.98 10.58 -8.01
C TYR A 207 -6.02 9.07 -7.71
N ASN A 208 -7.10 8.62 -7.08
CA ASN A 208 -7.40 7.20 -6.92
C ASN A 208 -8.33 6.75 -8.05
N ILE A 209 -8.12 5.54 -8.59
CA ILE A 209 -8.93 5.05 -9.70
C ILE A 209 -10.42 4.90 -9.33
N ALA A 210 -10.74 4.55 -8.08
CA ALA A 210 -12.14 4.45 -7.63
C ALA A 210 -12.83 5.82 -7.51
N THR A 211 -12.07 6.91 -7.34
CA THR A 211 -12.60 8.27 -7.38
C THR A 211 -12.79 8.76 -8.81
N VAL A 212 -11.84 8.43 -9.69
CA VAL A 212 -11.89 8.80 -11.11
C VAL A 212 -12.97 8.05 -11.87
N ALA A 213 -13.14 6.76 -11.55
CA ALA A 213 -14.12 5.87 -12.16
C ALA A 213 -14.98 5.20 -11.07
N PRO A 214 -16.02 5.87 -10.54
CA PRO A 214 -16.83 5.37 -9.42
C PRO A 214 -17.55 4.05 -9.71
N ASP A 215 -17.80 3.74 -10.95
CA ASP A 215 -18.38 2.46 -11.41
C ASP A 215 -17.42 1.26 -11.18
N LEU A 216 -16.13 1.51 -10.97
CA LEU A 216 -15.15 0.49 -10.62
C LEU A 216 -14.98 0.28 -9.11
N TYR A 217 -15.67 1.07 -8.28
CA TYR A 217 -15.55 1.03 -6.82
C TYR A 217 -15.76 -0.37 -6.24
N ASP A 218 -16.79 -1.08 -6.68
CA ASP A 218 -17.17 -2.39 -6.15
C ASP A 218 -16.19 -3.53 -6.51
N ARG A 219 -15.14 -3.23 -7.25
CA ARG A 219 -14.05 -4.17 -7.57
C ARG A 219 -12.66 -3.56 -7.42
N THR A 220 -12.57 -2.42 -6.75
CA THR A 220 -11.30 -1.78 -6.40
C THR A 220 -10.98 -2.02 -4.93
N ILE A 221 -9.76 -2.48 -4.65
CA ILE A 221 -9.21 -2.60 -3.32
C ILE A 221 -8.09 -1.57 -3.19
N VAL A 222 -8.30 -0.59 -2.32
CA VAL A 222 -7.30 0.43 -2.02
C VAL A 222 -6.42 -0.07 -0.89
N LEU A 223 -5.11 -0.10 -1.13
CA LEU A 223 -4.08 -0.46 -0.16
C LEU A 223 -3.35 0.81 0.27
N ASN A 224 -3.24 1.05 1.56
CA ASN A 224 -2.58 2.22 2.09
C ASN A 224 -2.01 1.93 3.49
N GLY A 225 -1.44 2.91 4.17
CA GLY A 225 -0.89 2.73 5.51
C GLY A 225 -0.20 3.98 6.04
N VAL A 226 0.32 3.86 7.25
CA VAL A 226 1.00 4.95 7.95
C VAL A 226 2.53 4.89 7.82
N SER A 227 3.06 3.82 7.22
CA SER A 227 4.49 3.50 7.23
C SER A 227 5.36 4.59 6.60
N LYS A 228 4.90 5.22 5.52
CA LYS A 228 5.72 6.14 4.72
C LYS A 228 5.43 7.59 5.08
N ALA A 229 4.18 8.01 5.01
CA ALA A 229 3.77 9.38 5.27
C ALA A 229 4.13 9.86 6.69
N TYR A 230 4.06 8.97 7.68
CA TYR A 230 4.26 9.34 9.09
C TYR A 230 5.56 8.78 9.68
N ALA A 231 6.51 8.32 8.84
CA ALA A 231 7.76 7.71 9.29
C ALA A 231 7.51 6.57 10.33
N MET A 232 6.61 5.67 10.00
CA MET A 232 6.13 4.60 10.88
C MET A 232 6.42 3.20 10.33
N THR A 233 7.53 3.00 9.62
CA THR A 233 7.85 1.70 9.01
C THR A 233 7.94 0.58 10.04
N GLY A 234 8.54 0.84 11.20
CA GLY A 234 8.71 -0.11 12.31
C GLY A 234 7.44 -0.42 13.10
N TRP A 235 6.40 0.42 13.00
CA TRP A 235 5.13 0.23 13.73
C TRP A 235 4.23 -0.84 13.12
N ARG A 236 4.47 -1.21 11.87
CA ARG A 236 3.78 -2.30 11.15
C ARG A 236 2.27 -2.12 11.08
N ILE A 237 1.77 -0.97 10.64
CA ILE A 237 0.35 -0.73 10.38
C ILE A 237 0.14 -0.31 8.92
N GLY A 238 -0.67 -1.10 8.22
CA GLY A 238 -1.25 -0.81 6.92
C GLY A 238 -2.73 -1.17 6.94
N TYR A 239 -3.44 -0.82 5.89
CA TYR A 239 -4.86 -1.13 5.79
C TYR A 239 -5.29 -1.30 4.33
N ALA A 240 -6.39 -2.04 4.17
CA ALA A 240 -7.09 -2.20 2.90
C ALA A 240 -8.52 -1.69 3.06
N ALA A 241 -9.04 -1.09 2.00
CA ALA A 241 -10.45 -0.72 1.85
C ALA A 241 -11.00 -1.26 0.53
N GLY A 242 -12.20 -1.81 0.52
CA GLY A 242 -12.78 -2.38 -0.70
C GLY A 242 -14.09 -3.15 -0.46
N PRO A 243 -14.52 -4.00 -1.41
CA PRO A 243 -15.77 -4.74 -1.31
C PRO A 243 -15.84 -5.58 -0.03
N ALA A 244 -16.93 -5.44 0.73
CA ALA A 244 -17.08 -6.07 2.05
C ALA A 244 -16.90 -7.61 2.01
N LYS A 245 -17.32 -8.27 0.94
CA LYS A 245 -17.14 -9.73 0.75
C LYS A 245 -15.67 -10.11 0.68
N LEU A 246 -14.88 -9.37 -0.08
CA LEU A 246 -13.44 -9.63 -0.25
C LEU A 246 -12.66 -9.26 1.03
N ILE A 247 -12.96 -8.11 1.63
CA ILE A 247 -12.40 -7.72 2.94
C ILE A 247 -12.70 -8.78 4.01
N GLY A 248 -13.91 -9.34 4.01
CA GLY A 248 -14.28 -10.45 4.91
C GLY A 248 -13.45 -11.72 4.67
N ALA A 249 -13.12 -12.05 3.42
CA ALA A 249 -12.24 -13.18 3.08
C ALA A 249 -10.79 -12.90 3.54
N MET A 250 -10.27 -11.71 3.27
CA MET A 250 -8.93 -11.28 3.74
C MET A 250 -8.83 -11.32 5.28
N LYS A 251 -9.88 -10.91 6.00
CA LYS A 251 -9.96 -11.00 7.47
C LYS A 251 -9.87 -12.45 7.96
N LYS A 252 -10.52 -13.41 7.28
CA LYS A 252 -10.44 -14.83 7.63
C LYS A 252 -9.00 -15.34 7.51
N ILE A 253 -8.29 -14.99 6.43
CA ILE A 253 -6.86 -15.34 6.24
C ILE A 253 -6.01 -14.73 7.35
N GLN A 254 -6.19 -13.43 7.64
CA GLN A 254 -5.46 -12.76 8.72
C GLN A 254 -5.70 -13.40 10.08
N SER A 255 -6.92 -13.88 10.36
CA SER A 255 -7.25 -14.55 11.63
C SER A 255 -6.49 -15.85 11.83
N GLN A 256 -6.05 -16.50 10.75
CA GLN A 256 -5.29 -17.76 10.77
C GLN A 256 -3.78 -17.56 10.58
N SER A 257 -3.32 -16.32 10.44
CA SER A 257 -1.90 -16.01 10.28
C SER A 257 -1.37 -15.19 11.45
N THR A 258 -1.57 -13.87 11.45
CA THR A 258 -1.04 -12.95 12.46
C THR A 258 -2.03 -12.59 13.56
N SER A 259 -3.32 -12.89 13.39
CA SER A 259 -4.40 -12.35 14.22
C SER A 259 -4.48 -10.81 14.09
N ASN A 260 -4.79 -10.07 15.14
CA ASN A 260 -4.85 -8.61 15.11
C ASN A 260 -3.45 -7.97 14.99
N PRO A 261 -3.32 -6.80 14.37
CA PRO A 261 -2.12 -5.98 14.47
C PRO A 261 -1.84 -5.55 15.90
N THR A 262 -0.59 -5.18 16.18
CA THR A 262 -0.16 -4.73 17.51
C THR A 262 -1.06 -3.62 18.05
N SER A 263 -1.64 -3.82 19.24
CA SER A 263 -2.65 -2.91 19.82
C SER A 263 -2.16 -1.49 19.99
N ILE A 264 -0.98 -1.29 20.56
CA ILE A 264 -0.37 0.03 20.75
C ILE A 264 -0.04 0.74 19.44
N SER A 265 0.37 -0.03 18.41
CA SER A 265 0.61 0.52 17.06
C SER A 265 -0.69 0.99 16.40
N GLN A 266 -1.81 0.36 16.69
CA GLN A 266 -3.12 0.80 16.21
C GLN A 266 -3.51 2.15 16.81
N VAL A 267 -3.24 2.39 18.12
CA VAL A 267 -3.47 3.69 18.77
C VAL A 267 -2.57 4.77 18.15
N ALA A 268 -1.31 4.44 17.88
CA ALA A 268 -0.39 5.34 17.20
C ALA A 268 -0.88 5.71 15.79
N ALA A 269 -1.35 4.73 15.02
CA ALA A 269 -1.88 4.95 13.68
C ALA A 269 -3.17 5.79 13.70
N GLU A 270 -4.03 5.59 14.69
CA GLU A 270 -5.22 6.42 14.90
C GLU A 270 -4.84 7.88 15.18
N ALA A 271 -3.83 8.12 16.05
CA ALA A 271 -3.32 9.46 16.32
C ALA A 271 -2.71 10.12 15.09
N ALA A 272 -2.03 9.34 14.22
CA ALA A 272 -1.49 9.82 12.95
C ALA A 272 -2.59 10.31 12.01
N LEU A 273 -3.65 9.53 11.84
CA LEU A 273 -4.74 9.83 10.88
C LEU A 273 -5.67 10.95 11.36
N ASN A 274 -5.90 11.04 12.67
CA ASN A 274 -6.77 12.06 13.28
C ASN A 274 -6.03 13.37 13.60
N GLY A 275 -4.70 13.34 13.72
CA GLY A 275 -3.88 14.51 14.04
C GLY A 275 -3.78 15.50 12.87
N SER A 276 -3.15 16.67 13.16
CA SER A 276 -2.86 17.64 12.09
C SER A 276 -1.95 17.02 11.03
N GLN A 277 -2.33 17.15 9.77
CA GLN A 277 -1.52 16.70 8.64
C GLN A 277 -0.35 17.65 8.32
N ASP A 278 -0.27 18.81 9.00
CA ASP A 278 0.84 19.74 8.84
C ASP A 278 2.19 19.12 9.25
N VAL A 279 2.18 18.09 10.08
CA VAL A 279 3.39 17.34 10.49
C VAL A 279 4.12 16.68 9.31
N LEU A 280 3.43 16.47 8.18
CA LEU A 280 4.01 15.88 6.97
C LEU A 280 4.82 16.90 6.16
N LYS A 281 4.48 18.18 6.22
CA LYS A 281 5.07 19.24 5.39
C LYS A 281 6.60 19.30 5.45
N PRO A 282 7.25 19.34 6.64
CA PRO A 282 8.71 19.44 6.71
C PRO A 282 9.42 18.24 6.06
N MET A 283 8.85 17.04 6.17
CA MET A 283 9.40 15.84 5.56
C MET A 283 9.24 15.86 4.03
N ILE A 284 8.07 16.25 3.53
CA ILE A 284 7.80 16.36 2.10
C ILE A 284 8.70 17.41 1.46
N GLU A 285 8.86 18.59 2.10
CA GLU A 285 9.76 19.65 1.66
C GLU A 285 11.24 19.18 1.63
N ALA A 286 11.65 18.41 2.62
CA ALA A 286 13.00 17.83 2.66
C ALA A 286 13.20 16.82 1.55
N PHE A 287 12.21 15.96 1.27
CA PHE A 287 12.26 15.01 0.15
C PHE A 287 12.33 15.73 -1.18
N LYS A 288 11.49 16.76 -1.41
CA LYS A 288 11.55 17.57 -2.63
C LYS A 288 12.93 18.18 -2.81
N ARG A 289 13.46 18.87 -1.80
CA ARG A 289 14.79 19.49 -1.87
C ARG A 289 15.90 18.49 -2.19
N ARG A 290 15.82 17.26 -1.65
CA ARG A 290 16.80 16.20 -1.95
C ARG A 290 16.63 15.61 -3.34
N HIS A 291 15.41 15.57 -3.84
CA HIS A 291 15.11 15.16 -5.20
C HIS A 291 15.66 16.16 -6.23
N ASP A 292 15.63 17.45 -5.93
CA ASP A 292 16.04 18.53 -6.82
C ASP A 292 17.58 18.72 -6.86
N LEU A 293 18.36 17.99 -6.03
CA LEU A 293 19.84 18.00 -6.01
C LEU A 293 20.43 17.08 -7.08
#